data_646c6d6b326a081e1185b003bbcde7b9
#
_entry.id   646c6d6b326a081e1185b003bbcde7b9
#
_cell.length_a   1.000
_cell.length_b   1.000
_cell.length_c   1.000
_cell.angle_alpha   90.00
_cell.angle_beta   90.00
_cell.angle_gamma   90.00
#
_symmetry.space_group_name_H-M   'P 1'
#
loop_
_entity.id
_entity.type
_entity.pdbx_description
1 polymer ?
#
loop_
_entity_poly.entity_id
_entity_poly.type
_entity_poly.pdbx_seq_one_letter_code
_entity_poly.pdbx_strand_id
1 'polypeptide(L)'
;MIRDISIALREGTPEWPGDTPFACRWATLIANGESVNVSAVIGSPHVGTHADAPLHVRDGWPGSHELPLEAFVGPATVVDVSGHSGVIEADALGYDPEANGERLLLRTGRTIAGGQFPNEWPTLSEACVRALVGRGLRLLGVDAPSVDTRESKTLPVHHMLFSGNAYILENLDLRRVPTGPYELIALPLKFMALDAAPVRAVLRDVQG
;
A
#
# COMPACT_ATOMS: atom_id res chain seq x y z
N MET A 1 16.71 11.56 7.33
CA MET A 1 15.38 12.04 7.84
C MET A 1 14.38 10.88 7.76
N ILE A 2 13.32 10.86 8.60
CA ILE A 2 12.20 9.91 8.46
C ILE A 2 11.01 10.69 7.88
N ARG A 3 10.38 10.12 6.85
CA ARG A 3 9.17 10.64 6.19
C ARG A 3 8.02 9.69 6.45
N ASP A 4 6.97 10.17 7.06
CA ASP A 4 5.73 9.42 7.20
C ASP A 4 4.97 9.46 5.86
N ILE A 5 4.69 8.29 5.32
CA ILE A 5 3.97 8.10 4.06
C ILE A 5 2.65 7.35 4.26
N SER A 6 2.08 7.45 5.46
CA SER A 6 0.81 6.81 5.80
C SER A 6 -0.35 7.79 5.71
N ILE A 7 -1.51 7.31 5.27
CA ILE A 7 -2.77 8.07 5.34
C ILE A 7 -3.20 8.21 6.80
N ALA A 8 -3.53 9.42 7.21
CA ALA A 8 -4.11 9.65 8.53
C ALA A 8 -5.57 9.15 8.57
N LEU A 9 -5.84 8.15 9.40
CA LEU A 9 -7.18 7.58 9.57
C LEU A 9 -8.05 8.44 10.47
N ARG A 10 -9.27 8.72 10.01
CA ARG A 10 -10.34 9.42 10.75
C ARG A 10 -11.68 9.03 10.15
N GLU A 11 -12.76 9.34 10.88
CA GLU A 11 -14.11 9.22 10.29
C GLU A 11 -14.20 10.03 8.99
N GLY A 12 -14.75 9.41 7.94
CA GLY A 12 -14.80 9.97 6.60
C GLY A 12 -13.51 9.84 5.79
N THR A 13 -12.49 9.07 6.27
CA THR A 13 -11.40 8.61 5.37
C THR A 13 -12.03 7.78 4.26
N PRO A 14 -11.78 8.11 2.98
CA PRO A 14 -12.37 7.35 1.88
C PRO A 14 -11.92 5.88 1.93
N GLU A 15 -12.90 4.98 1.83
CA GLU A 15 -12.72 3.54 1.70
C GLU A 15 -13.12 3.07 0.30
N TRP A 16 -12.79 1.83 -0.02
CA TRP A 16 -13.29 1.19 -1.24
C TRP A 16 -14.84 1.14 -1.20
N PRO A 17 -15.53 1.52 -2.29
CA PRO A 17 -16.99 1.53 -2.30
C PRO A 17 -17.62 0.20 -1.92
N GLY A 18 -18.32 0.16 -0.80
CA GLY A 18 -18.95 -1.02 -0.23
C GLY A 18 -18.20 -1.68 0.93
N ASP A 19 -16.99 -1.24 1.21
CA ASP A 19 -16.24 -1.69 2.40
C ASP A 19 -16.81 -1.09 3.69
N THR A 20 -16.41 -1.69 4.82
CA THR A 20 -16.73 -1.15 6.15
C THR A 20 -15.94 0.13 6.40
N PRO A 21 -16.61 1.29 6.57
CA PRO A 21 -15.94 2.56 6.84
C PRO A 21 -15.12 2.54 8.12
N PHE A 22 -14.07 3.37 8.17
CA PHE A 22 -13.36 3.61 9.42
C PHE A 22 -14.24 4.40 10.38
N ALA A 23 -14.45 3.86 11.57
CA ALA A 23 -15.14 4.51 12.67
C ALA A 23 -14.32 4.37 13.95
N CYS A 24 -14.36 5.41 14.80
CA CYS A 24 -13.74 5.37 16.10
C CYS A 24 -14.68 5.98 17.16
N ARG A 25 -14.61 5.46 18.37
CA ARG A 25 -15.36 5.97 19.51
C ARG A 25 -14.58 5.82 20.80
N TRP A 26 -14.86 6.66 21.76
CA TRP A 26 -14.34 6.52 23.11
C TRP A 26 -15.17 5.49 23.88
N ALA A 27 -14.53 4.46 24.39
CA ALA A 27 -15.14 3.49 25.30
C ALA A 27 -15.16 4.03 26.73
N THR A 28 -14.05 4.70 27.16
CA THR A 28 -13.94 5.40 28.44
C THR A 28 -13.23 6.74 28.25
N LEU A 29 -13.51 7.71 29.13
CA LEU A 29 -12.89 9.04 29.13
C LEU A 29 -12.56 9.51 30.54
N ILE A 30 -11.36 9.99 30.75
CA ILE A 30 -10.94 10.66 31.99
C ILE A 30 -11.88 11.82 32.34
N ALA A 31 -12.32 12.57 31.31
CA ALA A 31 -13.26 13.65 31.46
C ALA A 31 -14.61 13.23 32.07
N ASN A 32 -14.95 11.94 32.00
CA ASN A 32 -16.18 11.37 32.62
C ASN A 32 -15.91 10.66 33.96
N GLY A 33 -14.73 10.87 34.55
CA GLY A 33 -14.36 10.29 35.84
C GLY A 33 -13.64 8.94 35.78
N GLU A 34 -13.33 8.45 34.58
CA GLU A 34 -12.56 7.22 34.41
C GLU A 34 -11.07 7.42 34.67
N SER A 35 -10.33 6.33 34.94
CA SER A 35 -8.89 6.40 35.19
C SER A 35 -8.05 6.56 33.92
N VAL A 36 -8.60 6.21 32.74
CA VAL A 36 -7.91 6.21 31.44
C VAL A 36 -8.86 6.59 30.30
N ASN A 37 -8.30 7.09 29.21
CA ASN A 37 -9.00 7.21 27.93
C ASN A 37 -8.77 5.94 27.11
N VAL A 38 -9.85 5.24 26.72
CA VAL A 38 -9.80 4.06 25.85
C VAL A 38 -10.69 4.29 24.65
N SER A 39 -10.12 4.13 23.45
CA SER A 39 -10.87 4.17 22.20
C SER A 39 -11.12 2.78 21.65
N ALA A 40 -12.17 2.63 20.84
CA ALA A 40 -12.44 1.48 20.00
C ALA A 40 -12.42 1.93 18.53
N VAL A 41 -11.90 1.07 17.62
CA VAL A 41 -11.87 1.30 16.18
C VAL A 41 -12.55 0.14 15.46
N ILE A 42 -13.22 0.46 14.36
CA ILE A 42 -13.87 -0.48 13.44
C ILE A 42 -13.56 0.01 12.03
N GLY A 43 -13.33 -0.89 11.11
CA GLY A 43 -13.10 -0.59 9.69
C GLY A 43 -12.60 -1.80 8.93
N SER A 44 -12.68 -1.75 7.61
CA SER A 44 -11.96 -2.70 6.75
C SER A 44 -10.45 -2.54 6.96
N PRO A 45 -9.64 -3.62 6.96
CA PRO A 45 -8.18 -3.53 7.01
C PRO A 45 -7.59 -2.82 5.78
N HIS A 46 -8.37 -2.63 4.71
CA HIS A 46 -7.99 -1.90 3.49
C HIS A 46 -8.20 -0.39 3.58
N VAL A 47 -8.77 0.13 4.67
CA VAL A 47 -8.93 1.59 4.84
C VAL A 47 -7.61 2.25 5.22
N GLY A 48 -7.20 3.25 4.41
CA GLY A 48 -5.92 3.92 4.58
C GLY A 48 -4.73 3.09 4.12
N THR A 49 -3.53 3.40 4.59
CA THR A 49 -2.32 2.69 4.19
C THR A 49 -2.29 1.28 4.76
N HIS A 50 -2.19 0.29 3.90
CA HIS A 50 -2.25 -1.13 4.26
C HIS A 50 -1.36 -2.00 3.36
N ALA A 51 -1.17 -3.23 3.80
CA ALA A 51 -0.59 -4.32 3.02
C ALA A 51 -1.65 -5.37 2.75
N ASP A 52 -1.80 -5.76 1.49
CA ASP A 52 -2.62 -6.90 1.12
C ASP A 52 -1.91 -8.22 1.40
N ALA A 53 -2.68 -9.21 1.80
CA ALA A 53 -2.22 -10.59 1.87
C ALA A 53 -2.70 -11.39 0.65
N PRO A 54 -2.00 -12.45 0.27
CA PRO A 54 -2.44 -13.33 -0.82
C PRO A 54 -3.87 -13.86 -0.68
N LEU A 55 -4.34 -14.04 0.56
CA LEU A 55 -5.72 -14.44 0.88
C LEU A 55 -6.77 -13.48 0.30
N HIS A 56 -6.41 -12.19 0.11
CA HIS A 56 -7.30 -11.19 -0.47
C HIS A 56 -7.85 -11.59 -1.85
N VAL A 57 -7.04 -12.24 -2.66
CA VAL A 57 -7.40 -12.57 -4.05
C VAL A 57 -7.63 -14.05 -4.28
N ARG A 58 -7.36 -14.91 -3.29
CA ARG A 58 -7.54 -16.36 -3.45
C ARG A 58 -7.71 -17.08 -2.12
N ASP A 59 -8.82 -17.79 -2.00
CA ASP A 59 -9.09 -18.67 -0.85
C ASP A 59 -7.98 -19.68 -0.62
N GLY A 60 -7.62 -19.86 0.65
CA GLY A 60 -6.59 -20.81 1.07
C GLY A 60 -5.14 -20.35 0.84
N TRP A 61 -4.94 -19.14 0.33
CA TRP A 61 -3.62 -18.51 0.29
C TRP A 61 -3.25 -17.89 1.64
N PRO A 62 -1.96 -17.55 1.87
CA PRO A 62 -1.48 -16.97 3.13
C PRO A 62 -2.22 -15.70 3.53
N GLY A 63 -2.58 -15.60 4.81
CA GLY A 63 -3.16 -14.42 5.40
C GLY A 63 -2.12 -13.40 5.88
N SER A 64 -2.58 -12.27 6.38
CA SER A 64 -1.70 -11.15 6.76
C SER A 64 -0.68 -11.49 7.87
N HIS A 65 -0.96 -12.46 8.74
CA HIS A 65 -0.02 -12.93 9.77
C HIS A 65 1.15 -13.76 9.20
N GLU A 66 1.06 -14.19 7.95
CA GLU A 66 2.07 -15.00 7.24
C GLU A 66 2.92 -14.16 6.27
N LEU A 67 2.64 -12.85 6.16
CA LEU A 67 3.43 -11.95 5.30
C LEU A 67 4.90 -11.92 5.76
N PRO A 68 5.87 -12.12 4.84
CA PRO A 68 7.29 -12.08 5.17
C PRO A 68 7.74 -10.66 5.45
N LEU A 69 8.21 -10.39 6.66
CA LEU A 69 8.58 -9.04 7.11
C LEU A 69 9.70 -8.43 6.26
N GLU A 70 10.58 -9.26 5.71
CA GLU A 70 11.68 -8.86 4.84
C GLU A 70 11.20 -8.18 3.54
N ALA A 71 9.99 -8.45 3.10
CA ALA A 71 9.42 -7.75 1.94
C ALA A 71 9.13 -6.28 2.25
N PHE A 72 8.81 -5.96 3.51
CA PHE A 72 8.33 -4.65 3.95
C PHE A 72 9.40 -3.74 4.57
N VAL A 73 10.65 -4.20 4.61
CA VAL A 73 11.79 -3.41 5.10
C VAL A 73 12.97 -3.53 4.14
N GLY A 74 13.58 -2.40 3.78
CA GLY A 74 14.82 -2.36 3.01
C GLY A 74 14.82 -1.31 1.88
N PRO A 75 15.82 -1.38 0.97
CA PRO A 75 15.97 -0.43 -0.12
C PRO A 75 14.72 -0.36 -0.99
N ALA A 76 14.27 0.86 -1.29
CA ALA A 76 13.09 1.16 -2.09
C ALA A 76 13.34 2.39 -2.96
N THR A 77 12.67 2.46 -4.10
CA THR A 77 12.74 3.64 -4.98
C THR A 77 11.34 4.20 -5.23
N VAL A 78 11.21 5.51 -5.06
CA VAL A 78 10.00 6.25 -5.41
C VAL A 78 10.12 6.74 -6.86
N VAL A 79 9.17 6.34 -7.69
CA VAL A 79 9.04 6.75 -9.11
C VAL A 79 7.76 7.55 -9.29
N ASP A 80 7.85 8.68 -10.01
CA ASP A 80 6.70 9.52 -10.33
C ASP A 80 6.08 9.11 -11.67
N VAL A 81 4.86 8.65 -11.60
CA VAL A 81 4.04 8.30 -12.77
C VAL A 81 2.76 9.13 -12.83
N SER A 82 2.68 10.24 -12.09
CA SER A 82 1.47 11.08 -11.99
C SER A 82 1.08 11.73 -13.32
N GLY A 83 2.01 11.86 -14.26
CA GLY A 83 1.75 12.30 -15.62
C GLY A 83 1.15 11.25 -16.56
N HIS A 84 1.06 9.99 -16.14
CA HIS A 84 0.50 8.90 -16.93
C HIS A 84 -1.01 8.73 -16.69
N SER A 85 -1.69 8.18 -17.68
CA SER A 85 -3.07 7.71 -17.61
C SER A 85 -3.16 6.31 -18.20
N GLY A 86 -4.08 5.48 -17.69
CA GLY A 86 -4.25 4.10 -18.17
C GLY A 86 -3.10 3.18 -17.80
N VAL A 87 -2.64 2.37 -18.74
CA VAL A 87 -1.65 1.32 -18.51
C VAL A 87 -0.23 1.83 -18.73
N ILE A 88 0.68 1.51 -17.81
CA ILE A 88 2.10 1.89 -17.85
C ILE A 88 2.94 0.66 -18.26
N GLU A 89 3.76 0.83 -19.29
CA GLU A 89 4.73 -0.18 -19.74
C GLU A 89 6.08 0.00 -19.03
N ALA A 90 6.90 -1.05 -19.05
CA ALA A 90 8.16 -1.12 -18.30
C ALA A 90 9.18 -0.03 -18.67
N ASP A 91 9.26 0.33 -19.95
CA ASP A 91 10.16 1.36 -20.48
C ASP A 91 9.82 2.77 -19.95
N ALA A 92 8.56 3.00 -19.60
CA ALA A 92 8.11 4.27 -19.03
C ALA A 92 8.52 4.48 -17.55
N LEU A 93 8.92 3.41 -16.84
CA LEU A 93 9.25 3.51 -15.41
C LEU A 93 10.66 4.00 -15.14
N GLY A 94 11.63 3.75 -16.03
CA GLY A 94 13.04 4.02 -15.76
C GLY A 94 13.56 3.32 -14.50
N TYR A 95 12.97 2.18 -14.13
CA TYR A 95 13.24 1.43 -12.91
C TYR A 95 13.64 -0.01 -13.21
N ASP A 96 14.66 -0.48 -12.47
CA ASP A 96 15.17 -1.83 -12.53
C ASP A 96 15.41 -2.35 -11.10
N PRO A 97 14.73 -3.43 -10.66
CA PRO A 97 14.91 -3.97 -9.33
C PRO A 97 16.35 -4.28 -8.93
N GLU A 98 17.17 -4.76 -9.89
CA GLU A 98 18.58 -5.10 -9.64
C GLU A 98 19.44 -3.86 -9.36
N ALA A 99 19.12 -2.74 -10.02
CA ALA A 99 19.90 -1.49 -9.90
C ALA A 99 19.32 -0.54 -8.86
N ASN A 100 17.98 -0.52 -8.70
CA ASN A 100 17.26 0.50 -7.92
C ASN A 100 16.66 -0.04 -6.61
N GLY A 101 16.94 -1.31 -6.27
CA GLY A 101 16.40 -1.99 -5.10
C GLY A 101 15.10 -2.73 -5.38
N GLU A 102 14.78 -3.69 -4.56
CA GLU A 102 13.73 -4.70 -4.78
C GLU A 102 12.30 -4.18 -4.48
N ARG A 103 12.15 -2.91 -4.10
CA ARG A 103 10.84 -2.29 -3.73
C ARG A 103 10.60 -1.05 -4.56
N LEU A 104 9.51 -1.05 -5.30
CA LEU A 104 9.07 0.05 -6.13
C LEU A 104 7.87 0.74 -5.50
N LEU A 105 7.95 2.06 -5.33
CA LEU A 105 6.83 2.88 -4.86
C LEU A 105 6.41 3.85 -5.97
N LEU A 106 5.19 3.72 -6.46
CA LEU A 106 4.66 4.55 -7.54
C LEU A 106 3.83 5.71 -6.98
N ARG A 107 4.26 6.94 -7.28
CA ARG A 107 3.44 8.12 -7.09
C ARG A 107 2.58 8.34 -8.32
N THR A 108 1.32 7.93 -8.24
CA THR A 108 0.33 8.09 -9.32
C THR A 108 -0.36 9.45 -9.27
N GLY A 109 -0.33 10.11 -8.11
CA GLY A 109 -1.09 11.33 -7.85
C GLY A 109 -2.59 11.09 -7.67
N ARG A 110 -3.04 9.82 -7.63
CA ARG A 110 -4.45 9.41 -7.50
C ARG A 110 -4.69 8.82 -6.11
N THR A 111 -4.54 9.65 -5.10
CA THR A 111 -4.55 9.23 -3.69
C THR A 111 -5.82 9.66 -2.96
N ILE A 112 -6.25 8.87 -1.98
CA ILE A 112 -7.33 9.20 -1.04
C ILE A 112 -6.93 10.27 -0.01
N ALA A 113 -5.65 10.64 0.06
CA ALA A 113 -5.12 11.63 1.02
C ALA A 113 -5.79 13.03 0.89
N GLY A 114 -6.42 13.30 -0.25
CA GLY A 114 -7.21 14.51 -0.49
C GLY A 114 -8.63 14.47 0.09
N GLY A 115 -9.05 13.35 0.67
CA GLY A 115 -10.39 13.15 1.23
C GLY A 115 -11.44 12.74 0.21
N GLN A 116 -11.02 12.31 -0.99
CA GLN A 116 -11.92 11.79 -2.03
C GLN A 116 -11.36 10.48 -2.59
N PHE A 117 -12.25 9.54 -2.89
CA PHE A 117 -11.87 8.31 -3.57
C PHE A 117 -11.71 8.60 -5.07
N PRO A 118 -10.54 8.31 -5.70
CA PRO A 118 -10.34 8.58 -7.12
C PRO A 118 -11.19 7.65 -7.99
N ASN A 119 -11.63 8.15 -9.15
CA ASN A 119 -12.41 7.35 -10.09
C ASN A 119 -11.55 6.41 -10.92
N GLU A 120 -10.30 6.80 -11.21
CA GLU A 120 -9.33 6.07 -12.03
C GLU A 120 -7.90 6.39 -11.59
N TRP A 121 -6.98 5.50 -11.87
CA TRP A 121 -5.54 5.66 -11.66
C TRP A 121 -4.76 4.84 -12.68
N PRO A 122 -3.50 5.23 -12.97
CA PRO A 122 -2.63 4.44 -13.83
C PRO A 122 -2.21 3.14 -13.14
N THR A 123 -2.14 2.05 -13.89
CA THR A 123 -1.72 0.72 -13.43
C THR A 123 -0.60 0.18 -14.31
N LEU A 124 0.21 -0.75 -13.80
CA LEU A 124 1.21 -1.42 -14.61
C LEU A 124 0.57 -2.44 -15.55
N SER A 125 1.11 -2.59 -16.76
CA SER A 125 0.73 -3.70 -17.64
C SER A 125 1.15 -5.04 -17.06
N GLU A 126 0.44 -6.11 -17.42
CA GLU A 126 0.81 -7.47 -17.01
C GLU A 126 2.24 -7.84 -17.47
N ALA A 127 2.63 -7.37 -18.65
CA ALA A 127 3.98 -7.58 -19.17
C ALA A 127 5.04 -6.87 -18.31
N CYS A 128 4.73 -5.64 -17.88
CA CYS A 128 5.58 -4.87 -16.98
C CYS A 128 5.74 -5.58 -15.64
N VAL A 129 4.64 -5.97 -14.99
CA VAL A 129 4.66 -6.66 -13.68
C VAL A 129 5.45 -7.97 -13.78
N ARG A 130 5.24 -8.77 -14.84
CA ARG A 130 5.97 -10.02 -15.08
C ARG A 130 7.48 -9.77 -15.21
N ALA A 131 7.87 -8.73 -15.94
CA ALA A 131 9.28 -8.38 -16.11
C ALA A 131 9.91 -7.93 -14.78
N LEU A 132 9.23 -7.11 -13.98
CA LEU A 132 9.70 -6.64 -12.67
C LEU A 132 9.87 -7.79 -11.67
N VAL A 133 8.87 -8.66 -11.57
CA VAL A 133 8.91 -9.85 -10.71
C VAL A 133 10.04 -10.78 -11.13
N GLY A 134 10.19 -11.03 -12.45
CA GLY A 134 11.28 -11.85 -13.00
C GLY A 134 12.68 -11.30 -12.75
N ARG A 135 12.81 -10.00 -12.44
CA ARG A 135 14.05 -9.30 -12.06
C ARG A 135 14.18 -9.04 -10.56
N GLY A 136 13.36 -9.69 -9.74
CA GLY A 136 13.52 -9.68 -8.30
C GLY A 136 12.74 -8.61 -7.55
N LEU A 137 11.69 -8.02 -8.15
CA LEU A 137 10.78 -7.15 -7.40
C LEU A 137 10.18 -7.93 -6.22
N ARG A 138 10.27 -7.39 -5.02
CA ARG A 138 9.70 -7.97 -3.79
C ARG A 138 8.47 -7.23 -3.28
N LEU A 139 8.33 -5.95 -3.64
CA LEU A 139 7.20 -5.15 -3.20
C LEU A 139 6.87 -4.07 -4.21
N LEU A 140 5.59 -3.95 -4.55
CA LEU A 140 5.01 -2.82 -5.24
C LEU A 140 4.16 -2.02 -4.26
N GLY A 141 4.49 -0.75 -4.07
CA GLY A 141 3.68 0.20 -3.31
C GLY A 141 3.06 1.25 -4.23
N VAL A 142 1.82 1.64 -3.98
CA VAL A 142 1.13 2.68 -4.73
C VAL A 142 0.45 3.69 -3.80
N ASP A 143 0.35 4.94 -4.22
CA ASP A 143 -0.48 5.94 -3.53
C ASP A 143 -1.95 5.86 -3.95
N ALA A 144 -2.26 5.06 -4.97
CA ALA A 144 -3.62 4.75 -5.41
C ALA A 144 -4.30 3.71 -4.50
N PRO A 145 -5.65 3.60 -4.58
CA PRO A 145 -6.42 2.62 -3.80
C PRO A 145 -6.19 1.17 -4.19
N SER A 146 -5.63 0.89 -5.37
CA SER A 146 -5.32 -0.47 -5.83
C SER A 146 -4.19 -0.49 -6.86
N VAL A 147 -3.46 -1.61 -6.92
CA VAL A 147 -2.50 -1.92 -7.99
C VAL A 147 -3.20 -2.36 -9.29
N ASP A 148 -4.45 -2.80 -9.23
CA ASP A 148 -5.32 -3.07 -10.38
C ASP A 148 -6.27 -1.91 -10.64
N THR A 149 -6.96 -1.89 -11.79
CA THR A 149 -7.98 -0.88 -12.09
C THR A 149 -9.21 -1.06 -11.23
N ARG A 150 -9.98 0.02 -11.03
CA ARG A 150 -11.20 0.01 -10.22
C ARG A 150 -12.24 -0.99 -10.70
N GLU A 151 -12.36 -1.20 -12.01
CA GLU A 151 -13.34 -2.07 -12.64
C GLU A 151 -12.87 -3.54 -12.71
N SER A 152 -11.62 -3.81 -12.38
CA SER A 152 -11.05 -5.16 -12.45
C SER A 152 -11.85 -6.13 -11.57
N LYS A 153 -12.20 -7.27 -12.13
CA LYS A 153 -12.85 -8.37 -11.41
C LYS A 153 -11.93 -9.58 -11.25
N THR A 154 -10.84 -9.59 -12.00
CA THR A 154 -9.88 -10.71 -12.02
C THR A 154 -8.57 -10.40 -11.32
N LEU A 155 -8.34 -9.13 -10.96
CA LEU A 155 -7.17 -8.64 -10.23
C LEU A 155 -5.82 -9.22 -10.74
N PRO A 156 -5.53 -9.11 -12.04
CA PRO A 156 -4.38 -9.80 -12.64
C PRO A 156 -3.03 -9.33 -12.06
N VAL A 157 -2.90 -8.05 -11.70
CA VAL A 157 -1.67 -7.52 -11.12
C VAL A 157 -1.44 -8.10 -9.73
N HIS A 158 -2.46 -8.15 -8.88
CA HIS A 158 -2.39 -8.82 -7.57
C HIS A 158 -1.95 -10.28 -7.71
N HIS A 159 -2.64 -11.04 -8.58
CA HIS A 159 -2.32 -12.45 -8.79
C HIS A 159 -0.87 -12.68 -9.25
N MET A 160 -0.37 -11.84 -10.16
CA MET A 160 1.00 -11.96 -10.65
C MET A 160 2.02 -11.61 -9.58
N LEU A 161 1.81 -10.54 -8.81
CA LEU A 161 2.69 -10.16 -7.73
C LEU A 161 2.79 -11.29 -6.68
N PHE A 162 1.66 -11.75 -6.16
CA PHE A 162 1.65 -12.80 -5.13
C PHE A 162 2.20 -14.14 -5.64
N SER A 163 1.88 -14.54 -6.88
CA SER A 163 2.44 -15.75 -7.49
C SER A 163 3.95 -15.67 -7.68
N GLY A 164 4.49 -14.47 -7.82
CA GLY A 164 5.91 -14.19 -7.92
C GLY A 164 6.61 -13.87 -6.59
N ASN A 165 5.94 -14.06 -5.44
CA ASN A 165 6.43 -13.70 -4.12
C ASN A 165 6.77 -12.20 -3.98
N ALA A 166 6.08 -11.35 -4.70
CA ALA A 166 6.07 -9.91 -4.52
C ALA A 166 4.81 -9.48 -3.76
N TYR A 167 4.93 -8.48 -2.90
CA TYR A 167 3.87 -8.04 -1.99
C TYR A 167 3.41 -6.63 -2.32
N ILE A 168 2.31 -6.20 -1.71
CA ILE A 168 1.59 -5.00 -2.10
C ILE A 168 1.43 -4.06 -0.90
N LEU A 169 1.66 -2.76 -1.14
CA LEU A 169 1.23 -1.67 -0.26
C LEU A 169 0.34 -0.72 -1.06
N GLU A 170 -0.82 -0.38 -0.51
CA GLU A 170 -1.78 0.52 -1.13
C GLU A 170 -2.08 1.73 -0.26
N ASN A 171 -2.63 2.78 -0.87
CA ASN A 171 -2.98 4.01 -0.18
C ASN A 171 -1.78 4.66 0.54
N LEU A 172 -0.61 4.72 -0.10
CA LEU A 172 0.53 5.49 0.43
C LEU A 172 0.28 7.00 0.29
N ASP A 173 0.83 7.83 1.17
CA ASP A 173 0.87 9.28 0.97
C ASP A 173 2.23 9.72 0.42
N LEU A 174 2.38 9.68 -0.91
CA LEU A 174 3.61 10.07 -1.60
C LEU A 174 3.61 11.52 -2.10
N ARG A 175 2.60 12.33 -1.78
CA ARG A 175 2.43 13.69 -2.30
C ARG A 175 3.63 14.61 -2.05
N ARG A 176 4.35 14.44 -0.97
CA ARG A 176 5.49 15.29 -0.55
C ARG A 176 6.82 14.54 -0.55
N VAL A 177 6.90 13.38 -1.19
CA VAL A 177 8.10 12.56 -1.25
C VAL A 177 8.82 12.83 -2.57
N PRO A 178 10.06 13.34 -2.58
CA PRO A 178 10.86 13.40 -3.79
C PRO A 178 11.06 12.03 -4.42
N THR A 179 11.22 11.97 -5.75
CA THR A 179 11.64 10.72 -6.43
C THR A 179 13.05 10.34 -6.04
N GLY A 180 13.36 9.04 -6.07
CA GLY A 180 14.69 8.53 -5.79
C GLY A 180 14.74 7.43 -4.73
N PRO A 181 15.96 7.08 -4.26
CA PRO A 181 16.17 5.96 -3.35
C PRO A 181 15.90 6.32 -1.90
N TYR A 182 15.37 5.35 -1.17
CA TYR A 182 15.05 5.40 0.26
C TYR A 182 15.25 4.03 0.90
N GLU A 183 15.15 3.98 2.20
CA GLU A 183 14.85 2.75 2.93
C GLU A 183 13.37 2.79 3.36
N LEU A 184 12.61 1.80 2.92
CA LEU A 184 11.22 1.58 3.34
C LEU A 184 11.19 0.81 4.67
N ILE A 185 10.29 1.23 5.57
CA ILE A 185 9.89 0.47 6.76
C ILE A 185 8.35 0.55 6.81
N ALA A 186 7.67 -0.58 6.59
CA ALA A 186 6.23 -0.63 6.42
C ALA A 186 5.63 -1.95 6.95
N LEU A 187 5.98 -2.32 8.19
CA LEU A 187 5.59 -3.61 8.77
C LEU A 187 4.08 -3.72 8.98
N PRO A 188 3.41 -4.73 8.38
CA PRO A 188 1.99 -4.98 8.60
C PRO A 188 1.69 -5.45 10.03
N LEU A 189 0.52 -5.09 10.54
CA LEU A 189 0.03 -5.66 11.79
C LEU A 189 -0.23 -7.16 11.63
N LYS A 190 0.10 -7.92 12.67
CA LYS A 190 -0.07 -9.39 12.68
C LYS A 190 -1.50 -9.78 12.99
N PHE A 191 -2.42 -9.52 12.06
CA PHE A 191 -3.79 -9.98 12.17
C PHE A 191 -3.92 -11.44 11.74
N MET A 192 -4.47 -12.30 12.62
CA MET A 192 -4.60 -13.71 12.32
C MET A 192 -5.67 -13.96 11.26
N ALA A 193 -5.27 -14.63 10.16
CA ALA A 193 -6.19 -15.12 9.11
C ALA A 193 -7.06 -14.03 8.45
N LEU A 194 -6.54 -12.79 8.34
CA LEU A 194 -7.19 -11.73 7.58
C LEU A 194 -6.50 -11.52 6.23
N ASP A 195 -7.23 -10.90 5.32
CA ASP A 195 -6.87 -10.64 3.92
C ASP A 195 -5.97 -9.42 3.74
N ALA A 196 -5.84 -8.56 4.74
CA ALA A 196 -4.95 -7.41 4.75
C ALA A 196 -4.57 -6.99 6.17
N ALA A 197 -3.66 -6.04 6.29
CA ALA A 197 -3.32 -5.43 7.57
C ALA A 197 -2.94 -3.94 7.40
N PRO A 198 -3.42 -3.05 8.30
CA PRO A 198 -2.96 -1.67 8.37
C PRO A 198 -1.45 -1.57 8.60
N VAL A 199 -0.84 -0.54 8.01
CA VAL A 199 0.59 -0.27 8.08
C VAL A 199 0.85 1.18 8.48
N ARG A 200 1.82 1.41 9.38
CA ARG A 200 2.48 2.72 9.45
C ARG A 200 3.72 2.68 8.58
N ALA A 201 3.59 3.16 7.33
CA ALA A 201 4.66 3.19 6.36
C ALA A 201 5.51 4.46 6.52
N VAL A 202 6.83 4.30 6.56
CA VAL A 202 7.77 5.40 6.58
C VAL A 202 8.92 5.17 5.61
N LEU A 203 9.49 6.26 5.10
CA LEU A 203 10.73 6.25 4.34
C LEU A 203 11.83 6.90 5.16
N ARG A 204 13.00 6.27 5.19
CA ARG A 204 14.23 6.84 5.72
C ARG A 204 15.13 7.27 4.57
N ASP A 205 15.58 8.55 4.59
CA ASP A 205 16.54 9.02 3.60
C ASP A 205 17.80 8.15 3.69
N VAL A 206 18.29 7.64 2.55
CA VAL A 206 19.62 7.01 2.49
C VAL A 206 20.68 8.07 2.52
N GLN A 207 21.74 7.86 3.30
CA GLN A 207 22.91 8.73 3.27
C GLN A 207 23.66 8.42 1.97
N GLY A 208 23.86 9.43 1.15
CA GLY A 208 24.72 9.38 -0.02
C GLY A 208 26.20 9.29 0.37
#